data_1e7a6beb4dd6a8816f8487a9b3db8c9d
#
_entry.id   1e7a6beb4dd6a8816f8487a9b3db8c9d
#
_cell.length_a   1.000
_cell.length_b   1.000
_cell.length_c   1.000
_cell.angle_alpha   90.00
_cell.angle_beta   90.00
_cell.angle_gamma   90.00
#
_symmetry.space_group_name_H-M   'P 1'
#
loop_
_entity.id
_entity.type
_entity.pdbx_description
1 polymer ?
#
loop_
_entity_poly.entity_id
_entity_poly.type
_entity_poly.pdbx_seq_one_letter_code
_entity_poly.pdbx_strand_id
1 'polypeptide(L)'
;MQAKIDQYTAEIKAFAATKADELEAFRIKFLGTKGIIKDLFEEFKTVGPEEKRTFGKVLNQFKQLAEAKYNELKEATDSGLKTQDLDLDLTLPGDGFEVGSRHPLSLVRIEIIDIFKRLGFVVAEGPEIEDDWHNFSALNFPQEHPARDMQDTFFIRKGDGTDDIALRTHTSSVQVRMMENGKPPFRAIMPGRVYRNEAISARAHCFFHQVEGLYVDENVSFSDLKQTLYHFVQELYGEGTKVRFRPSYFPFTEPSAEMDISCTICKGSGCNMCKYSGWVEILGCGMVDPNVLENCGIDSKKYTGFAFGMGIERITNLKYVIRDLRLFSENDVRFLKQFQSDII
;
A
#
# COMPACT_ATOMS: atom_id res chain seq x y z
N MET A 1 -68.99 -32.11 30.42
CA MET A 1 -67.60 -31.78 30.70
C MET A 1 -66.66 -32.99 30.57
N GLN A 2 -66.91 -34.13 31.27
CA GLN A 2 -66.00 -35.28 31.23
C GLN A 2 -65.72 -35.81 29.81
N ALA A 3 -66.72 -36.02 28.98
CA ALA A 3 -66.56 -36.52 27.60
C ALA A 3 -65.70 -35.61 26.71
N LYS A 4 -65.75 -34.28 26.92
CA LYS A 4 -64.86 -33.30 26.22
C LYS A 4 -63.42 -33.46 26.68
N ILE A 5 -63.20 -33.62 28.00
CA ILE A 5 -61.82 -33.78 28.55
C ILE A 5 -61.19 -35.08 28.04
N ASP A 6 -61.99 -36.17 28.02
CA ASP A 6 -61.51 -37.48 27.53
C ASP A 6 -61.16 -37.43 26.05
N GLN A 7 -61.96 -36.71 25.22
CA GLN A 7 -61.72 -36.53 23.81
C GLN A 7 -60.38 -35.70 23.59
N TYR A 8 -60.25 -34.60 24.28
CA TYR A 8 -59.00 -33.75 24.15
C TYR A 8 -57.76 -34.43 24.76
N THR A 9 -57.98 -35.28 25.80
CA THR A 9 -56.88 -36.10 26.34
C THR A 9 -56.38 -37.12 25.30
N ALA A 10 -57.27 -37.74 24.55
CA ALA A 10 -56.88 -38.63 23.46
C ALA A 10 -56.18 -37.88 22.34
N GLU A 11 -56.62 -36.65 21.99
CA GLU A 11 -55.99 -35.79 20.99
C GLU A 11 -54.61 -35.41 21.39
N ILE A 12 -54.41 -34.98 22.65
CA ILE A 12 -53.03 -34.57 23.18
C ILE A 12 -52.08 -35.78 23.13
N LYS A 13 -52.57 -36.99 23.51
CA LYS A 13 -51.71 -38.19 23.51
C LYS A 13 -51.32 -38.64 22.10
N ALA A 14 -52.20 -38.44 21.13
CA ALA A 14 -51.96 -38.81 19.73
C ALA A 14 -51.16 -37.75 18.96
N PHE A 15 -50.98 -36.53 19.53
CA PHE A 15 -50.34 -35.44 18.82
C PHE A 15 -48.83 -35.67 18.73
N ALA A 16 -48.28 -35.53 17.52
CA ALA A 16 -46.87 -35.53 17.22
C ALA A 16 -46.56 -34.28 16.39
N ALA A 17 -45.49 -33.54 16.75
CA ALA A 17 -45.00 -32.39 16.01
C ALA A 17 -43.63 -32.72 15.45
N THR A 18 -43.42 -32.43 14.19
CA THR A 18 -42.13 -32.57 13.50
C THR A 18 -41.54 -31.21 13.11
N LYS A 19 -42.34 -30.15 13.20
CA LYS A 19 -41.97 -28.78 12.84
C LYS A 19 -42.34 -27.80 13.96
N ALA A 20 -41.56 -26.72 14.07
CA ALA A 20 -41.77 -25.66 15.04
C ALA A 20 -43.19 -25.03 14.93
N ASP A 21 -43.70 -24.86 13.72
CA ASP A 21 -45.04 -24.31 13.47
C ASP A 21 -46.15 -25.19 14.02
N GLU A 22 -45.98 -26.51 13.96
CA GLU A 22 -46.93 -27.48 14.52
C GLU A 22 -46.94 -27.44 16.06
N LEU A 23 -45.77 -27.27 16.66
CA LEU A 23 -45.61 -27.10 18.10
C LEU A 23 -46.28 -25.81 18.60
N GLU A 24 -46.12 -24.73 17.87
CA GLU A 24 -46.72 -23.44 18.19
C GLU A 24 -48.27 -23.50 18.02
N ALA A 25 -48.73 -24.18 17.00
CA ALA A 25 -50.20 -24.43 16.82
C ALA A 25 -50.77 -25.23 17.98
N PHE A 26 -50.06 -26.26 18.47
CA PHE A 26 -50.46 -27.01 19.66
C PHE A 26 -50.52 -26.10 20.91
N ARG A 27 -49.51 -25.25 21.12
CA ARG A 27 -49.45 -24.30 22.23
C ARG A 27 -50.65 -23.35 22.22
N ILE A 28 -50.96 -22.77 21.07
CA ILE A 28 -52.08 -21.83 20.91
C ILE A 28 -53.41 -22.56 21.16
N LYS A 29 -53.60 -23.77 20.63
CA LYS A 29 -54.83 -24.52 20.74
C LYS A 29 -55.16 -24.95 22.19
N PHE A 30 -54.15 -25.44 22.92
CA PHE A 30 -54.39 -26.02 24.25
C PHE A 30 -53.99 -25.06 25.38
N LEU A 31 -52.84 -24.39 25.29
CA LEU A 31 -52.24 -23.59 26.38
C LEU A 31 -52.40 -22.08 26.19
N GLY A 32 -52.89 -21.64 25.04
CA GLY A 32 -53.03 -20.22 24.71
C GLY A 32 -54.05 -19.49 25.58
N THR A 33 -54.01 -18.14 25.55
CA THR A 33 -54.93 -17.26 26.30
C THR A 33 -56.42 -17.41 25.91
N LYS A 34 -56.69 -17.98 24.74
CA LYS A 34 -58.01 -18.36 24.24
C LYS A 34 -58.03 -19.87 23.91
N GLY A 35 -57.23 -20.65 24.60
CA GLY A 35 -57.09 -22.09 24.36
C GLY A 35 -58.13 -22.95 25.13
N ILE A 36 -58.26 -24.20 24.70
CA ILE A 36 -59.26 -25.17 25.23
C ILE A 36 -59.20 -25.31 26.76
N ILE A 37 -58.00 -25.27 27.34
CA ILE A 37 -57.83 -25.35 28.80
C ILE A 37 -58.56 -24.21 29.50
N LYS A 38 -58.43 -22.98 29.00
CA LYS A 38 -59.06 -21.79 29.61
C LYS A 38 -60.58 -21.87 29.47
N ASP A 39 -61.07 -22.29 28.30
CA ASP A 39 -62.48 -22.42 28.08
C ASP A 39 -63.11 -23.47 29.05
N LEU A 40 -62.44 -24.60 29.28
CA LEU A 40 -62.85 -25.62 30.23
C LEU A 40 -62.80 -25.08 31.70
N PHE A 41 -61.84 -24.22 32.03
CA PHE A 41 -61.83 -23.57 33.33
C PHE A 41 -62.95 -22.53 33.49
N GLU A 42 -63.39 -21.89 32.42
CA GLU A 42 -64.57 -21.00 32.46
C GLU A 42 -65.86 -21.79 32.58
N GLU A 43 -66.07 -22.90 31.85
CA GLU A 43 -67.16 -23.82 32.02
C GLU A 43 -67.20 -24.42 33.45
N PHE A 44 -66.02 -24.66 34.07
CA PHE A 44 -65.90 -25.17 35.42
C PHE A 44 -66.45 -24.18 36.50
N LYS A 45 -66.42 -22.91 36.24
CA LYS A 45 -66.94 -21.88 37.18
C LYS A 45 -68.46 -22.01 37.36
N THR A 46 -69.17 -22.49 36.36
CA THR A 46 -70.63 -22.63 36.32
C THR A 46 -71.16 -23.95 36.92
N VAL A 47 -70.29 -24.90 37.30
CA VAL A 47 -70.60 -26.19 37.85
C VAL A 47 -70.96 -26.13 39.33
N GLY A 48 -71.89 -27.02 39.77
CA GLY A 48 -72.33 -27.07 41.13
C GLY A 48 -71.27 -27.48 42.18
N PRO A 49 -71.47 -27.15 43.49
CA PRO A 49 -70.44 -27.33 44.51
C PRO A 49 -69.99 -28.78 44.75
N GLU A 50 -70.81 -29.76 44.60
CA GLU A 50 -70.46 -31.20 44.80
C GLU A 50 -69.56 -31.74 43.67
N GLU A 51 -69.82 -31.34 42.44
CA GLU A 51 -69.08 -31.78 41.26
C GLU A 51 -67.74 -31.05 41.12
N LYS A 52 -67.56 -29.83 41.68
CA LYS A 52 -66.35 -29.04 41.65
C LYS A 52 -65.12 -29.80 42.18
N ARG A 53 -65.30 -30.59 43.24
CA ARG A 53 -64.19 -31.30 43.88
C ARG A 53 -63.60 -32.41 42.97
N THR A 54 -64.46 -33.07 42.21
CA THR A 54 -64.06 -34.14 41.29
C THR A 54 -63.53 -33.61 39.99
N PHE A 55 -64.19 -32.65 39.34
CA PHE A 55 -63.78 -32.05 38.09
C PHE A 55 -62.53 -31.18 38.21
N GLY A 56 -62.29 -30.52 39.38
CA GLY A 56 -61.10 -29.75 39.61
C GLY A 56 -59.81 -30.58 39.55
N LYS A 57 -59.85 -31.81 40.08
CA LYS A 57 -58.72 -32.75 39.94
C LYS A 57 -58.44 -33.17 38.49
N VAL A 58 -59.53 -33.55 37.79
CA VAL A 58 -59.45 -33.96 36.42
C VAL A 58 -58.94 -32.85 35.48
N LEU A 59 -59.44 -31.65 35.71
CA LEU A 59 -59.00 -30.47 34.90
C LEU A 59 -57.54 -30.10 35.13
N ASN A 60 -57.07 -30.19 36.39
CA ASN A 60 -55.64 -29.96 36.69
C ASN A 60 -54.76 -31.08 36.06
N GLN A 61 -55.18 -32.32 36.11
CA GLN A 61 -54.47 -33.43 35.44
C GLN A 61 -54.41 -33.25 33.93
N PHE A 62 -55.47 -32.76 33.31
CA PHE A 62 -55.52 -32.43 31.89
C PHE A 62 -54.57 -31.29 31.52
N LYS A 63 -54.54 -30.25 32.35
CA LYS A 63 -53.58 -29.17 32.17
C LYS A 63 -52.13 -29.64 32.25
N GLN A 64 -51.81 -30.43 33.29
CA GLN A 64 -50.47 -31.00 33.46
C GLN A 64 -50.06 -31.90 32.29
N LEU A 65 -51.00 -32.70 31.78
CA LEU A 65 -50.75 -33.54 30.60
C LEU A 65 -50.42 -32.72 29.35
N ALA A 66 -51.14 -31.63 29.11
CA ALA A 66 -50.91 -30.77 27.97
C ALA A 66 -49.54 -30.03 28.09
N GLU A 67 -49.19 -29.55 29.28
CA GLU A 67 -47.91 -28.92 29.56
C GLU A 67 -46.74 -29.91 29.41
N ALA A 68 -46.88 -31.11 29.95
CA ALA A 68 -45.87 -32.16 29.83
C ALA A 68 -45.62 -32.56 28.36
N LYS A 69 -46.72 -32.75 27.61
CA LYS A 69 -46.61 -33.08 26.17
C LYS A 69 -45.97 -31.94 25.33
N TYR A 70 -46.29 -30.68 25.64
CA TYR A 70 -45.67 -29.53 25.00
C TYR A 70 -44.14 -29.50 25.25
N ASN A 71 -43.73 -29.69 26.52
CA ASN A 71 -42.31 -29.70 26.87
C ASN A 71 -41.55 -30.87 26.23
N GLU A 72 -42.15 -32.09 26.22
CA GLU A 72 -41.58 -33.24 25.53
C GLU A 72 -41.34 -32.97 24.04
N LEU A 73 -42.35 -32.42 23.36
CA LEU A 73 -42.25 -32.07 21.93
C LEU A 73 -41.28 -30.92 21.67
N LYS A 74 -41.20 -29.97 22.59
CA LYS A 74 -40.27 -28.86 22.50
C LYS A 74 -38.81 -29.33 22.60
N GLU A 75 -38.53 -30.19 23.59
CA GLU A 75 -37.18 -30.76 23.74
C GLU A 75 -36.81 -31.66 22.53
N ALA A 76 -37.78 -32.41 21.98
CA ALA A 76 -37.55 -33.19 20.76
C ALA A 76 -37.30 -32.30 19.53
N THR A 77 -38.00 -31.16 19.41
CA THR A 77 -37.85 -30.21 18.31
C THR A 77 -36.53 -29.41 18.45
N ASP A 78 -36.21 -28.98 19.66
CA ASP A 78 -34.95 -28.28 19.96
C ASP A 78 -33.72 -29.20 19.83
N SER A 79 -33.88 -30.51 20.12
CA SER A 79 -32.81 -31.50 19.88
C SER A 79 -32.70 -31.90 18.40
N GLY A 80 -33.77 -31.76 17.61
CA GLY A 80 -33.73 -31.93 16.15
C GLY A 80 -33.23 -30.70 15.40
N LEU A 81 -33.25 -29.52 16.04
CA LEU A 81 -32.60 -28.28 15.61
C LEU A 81 -31.16 -28.16 16.10
N LYS A 82 -30.56 -29.19 16.69
CA LYS A 82 -29.12 -29.28 16.69
C LYS A 82 -28.72 -29.18 15.24
N THR A 83 -28.23 -27.98 14.87
CA THR A 83 -27.42 -27.74 13.67
C THR A 83 -26.74 -29.06 13.33
N GLN A 84 -26.98 -29.58 12.11
CA GLN A 84 -26.01 -30.51 11.55
C GLN A 84 -24.66 -29.94 11.99
N ASP A 85 -23.90 -30.65 12.80
CA ASP A 85 -22.52 -30.35 13.00
C ASP A 85 -21.96 -30.35 11.58
N LEU A 86 -21.95 -29.15 10.98
CA LEU A 86 -21.10 -28.90 9.86
C LEU A 86 -19.75 -29.28 10.45
N ASP A 87 -19.12 -30.29 9.89
CA ASP A 87 -17.73 -30.69 10.20
C ASP A 87 -16.78 -29.54 9.81
N LEU A 88 -17.13 -28.35 10.30
CA LEU A 88 -16.43 -27.11 10.06
C LEU A 88 -15.39 -26.99 11.16
N ASP A 89 -14.16 -27.33 10.81
CA ASP A 89 -13.03 -27.09 11.69
C ASP A 89 -12.75 -25.59 11.78
N LEU A 90 -13.26 -24.95 12.82
CA LEU A 90 -13.05 -23.51 13.07
C LEU A 90 -11.60 -23.17 13.43
N THR A 91 -10.72 -24.15 13.58
CA THR A 91 -9.28 -23.91 13.79
C THR A 91 -8.54 -23.78 12.46
N LEU A 92 -9.14 -24.18 11.34
CA LEU A 92 -8.57 -23.93 10.03
C LEU A 92 -8.53 -22.42 9.76
N PRO A 93 -7.42 -21.91 9.19
CA PRO A 93 -7.38 -20.53 8.75
C PRO A 93 -8.47 -20.31 7.70
N GLY A 94 -9.26 -19.26 7.85
CA GLY A 94 -10.22 -18.84 6.84
C GLY A 94 -9.55 -18.51 5.52
N ASP A 95 -10.32 -18.45 4.44
CA ASP A 95 -9.80 -17.95 3.16
C ASP A 95 -9.25 -16.55 3.36
N GLY A 96 -7.92 -16.44 3.27
CA GLY A 96 -7.24 -15.17 3.42
C GLY A 96 -7.61 -14.25 2.26
N PHE A 97 -7.95 -13.01 2.55
CA PHE A 97 -7.97 -11.98 1.51
C PHE A 97 -6.54 -11.82 0.98
N GLU A 98 -6.33 -12.00 -0.33
CA GLU A 98 -5.05 -11.67 -0.93
C GLU A 98 -4.83 -10.15 -0.79
N VAL A 99 -3.93 -9.77 0.10
CA VAL A 99 -3.51 -8.38 0.23
C VAL A 99 -2.60 -8.06 -0.96
N GLY A 100 -2.89 -6.96 -1.67
CA GLY A 100 -2.04 -6.50 -2.75
C GLY A 100 -0.63 -6.13 -2.24
N SER A 101 0.31 -5.94 -3.15
CA SER A 101 1.66 -5.48 -2.84
C SER A 101 1.91 -4.10 -3.44
N ARG A 102 2.78 -3.30 -2.80
CA ARG A 102 3.30 -2.08 -3.42
C ARG A 102 4.44 -2.44 -4.35
N HIS A 103 4.52 -1.73 -5.47
CA HIS A 103 5.64 -1.91 -6.39
C HIS A 103 6.97 -1.55 -5.69
N PRO A 104 8.05 -2.35 -5.85
CA PRO A 104 9.32 -2.12 -5.13
C PRO A 104 9.94 -0.75 -5.39
N LEU A 105 9.79 -0.19 -6.60
CA LEU A 105 10.23 1.19 -6.88
C LEU A 105 9.46 2.21 -6.04
N SER A 106 8.17 1.99 -5.80
CA SER A 106 7.36 2.87 -4.95
C SER A 106 7.79 2.81 -3.49
N LEU A 107 8.12 1.62 -2.98
CA LEU A 107 8.64 1.45 -1.62
C LEU A 107 9.95 2.20 -1.43
N VAL A 108 10.91 2.01 -2.32
CA VAL A 108 12.22 2.70 -2.26
C VAL A 108 12.07 4.21 -2.47
N ARG A 109 11.18 4.66 -3.39
CA ARG A 109 10.89 6.08 -3.58
C ARG A 109 10.37 6.73 -2.29
N ILE A 110 9.42 6.10 -1.60
CA ILE A 110 8.85 6.60 -0.34
C ILE A 110 9.95 6.70 0.71
N GLU A 111 10.77 5.67 0.86
CA GLU A 111 11.86 5.64 1.83
C GLU A 111 12.90 6.75 1.57
N ILE A 112 13.32 6.95 0.31
CA ILE A 112 14.20 8.05 -0.09
C ILE A 112 13.57 9.41 0.29
N ILE A 113 12.31 9.61 -0.05
CA ILE A 113 11.58 10.84 0.26
C ILE A 113 11.53 11.08 1.76
N ASP A 114 11.26 10.06 2.57
CA ASP A 114 11.16 10.20 4.01
C ASP A 114 12.51 10.51 4.67
N ILE A 115 13.62 9.95 4.17
CA ILE A 115 14.96 10.30 4.62
C ILE A 115 15.23 11.78 4.39
N PHE A 116 15.02 12.28 3.16
CA PHE A 116 15.29 13.68 2.84
C PHE A 116 14.31 14.65 3.50
N LYS A 117 13.04 14.27 3.71
CA LYS A 117 12.10 15.09 4.49
C LYS A 117 12.59 15.32 5.92
N ARG A 118 13.17 14.31 6.57
CA ARG A 118 13.76 14.47 7.92
C ARG A 118 14.95 15.41 7.92
N LEU A 119 15.62 15.58 6.78
CA LEU A 119 16.68 16.58 6.58
C LEU A 119 16.14 17.97 6.18
N GLY A 120 14.81 18.14 6.14
CA GLY A 120 14.17 19.41 5.81
C GLY A 120 14.02 19.69 4.32
N PHE A 121 14.17 18.68 3.45
CA PHE A 121 13.88 18.83 2.02
C PHE A 121 12.37 18.74 1.77
N VAL A 122 11.87 19.60 0.90
CA VAL A 122 10.50 19.52 0.37
C VAL A 122 10.49 18.72 -0.93
N VAL A 123 9.34 18.15 -1.30
CA VAL A 123 9.18 17.48 -2.59
C VAL A 123 8.67 18.49 -3.61
N ALA A 124 9.38 18.60 -4.73
CA ALA A 124 8.97 19.40 -5.88
C ALA A 124 8.73 18.50 -7.09
N GLU A 125 7.70 18.79 -7.87
CA GLU A 125 7.33 18.05 -9.07
C GLU A 125 7.25 19.00 -10.26
N GLY A 126 7.44 18.47 -11.47
CA GLY A 126 7.36 19.23 -12.72
C GLY A 126 6.95 18.34 -13.89
N PRO A 127 6.75 18.93 -15.07
CA PRO A 127 6.29 18.24 -16.26
C PRO A 127 7.30 17.21 -16.78
N GLU A 128 6.82 16.18 -17.45
CA GLU A 128 7.66 15.19 -18.15
C GLU A 128 8.03 15.64 -19.56
N ILE A 129 7.26 16.57 -20.12
CA ILE A 129 7.50 17.19 -21.43
C ILE A 129 8.14 18.54 -21.19
N GLU A 130 9.32 18.75 -21.73
CA GLU A 130 10.13 19.95 -21.47
C GLU A 130 10.61 20.59 -22.77
N ASP A 131 10.83 21.88 -22.72
CA ASP A 131 11.55 22.63 -23.73
C ASP A 131 13.09 22.48 -23.58
N ASP A 132 13.81 22.98 -24.59
CA ASP A 132 15.27 22.95 -24.57
C ASP A 132 15.88 23.74 -23.40
N TRP A 133 15.27 24.88 -23.07
CA TRP A 133 15.78 25.72 -22.00
C TRP A 133 15.87 24.99 -20.66
N HIS A 134 14.76 24.43 -20.21
CA HIS A 134 14.68 23.77 -18.91
C HIS A 134 15.41 22.42 -18.89
N ASN A 135 15.46 21.72 -20.03
CA ASN A 135 16.08 20.39 -20.09
C ASN A 135 17.60 20.47 -20.32
N PHE A 136 18.11 21.54 -20.96
CA PHE A 136 19.51 21.61 -21.35
C PHE A 136 20.15 22.98 -21.14
N SER A 137 19.64 24.04 -21.76
CA SER A 137 20.35 25.31 -21.88
C SER A 137 20.59 25.99 -20.53
N ALA A 138 19.58 26.05 -19.66
CA ALA A 138 19.72 26.61 -18.30
C ALA A 138 20.69 25.81 -17.43
N LEU A 139 20.91 24.54 -17.74
CA LEU A 139 21.80 23.61 -17.03
C LEU A 139 23.20 23.53 -17.64
N ASN A 140 23.61 24.54 -18.40
CA ASN A 140 24.95 24.62 -18.98
C ASN A 140 25.31 23.58 -20.05
N PHE A 141 24.32 22.86 -20.60
CA PHE A 141 24.60 21.94 -21.69
C PHE A 141 24.95 22.71 -22.97
N PRO A 142 26.15 22.56 -23.55
CA PRO A 142 26.47 23.16 -24.85
C PRO A 142 25.54 22.63 -25.95
N GLN A 143 25.36 23.41 -27.01
CA GLN A 143 24.46 23.01 -28.11
C GLN A 143 24.90 21.72 -28.80
N GLU A 144 26.20 21.45 -28.85
CA GLU A 144 26.78 20.25 -29.47
C GLU A 144 26.96 19.08 -28.48
N HIS A 145 26.37 19.16 -27.29
CA HIS A 145 26.51 18.10 -26.31
C HIS A 145 25.79 16.84 -26.77
N PRO A 146 26.43 15.64 -26.66
CA PRO A 146 25.82 14.38 -27.14
C PRO A 146 24.43 14.08 -26.57
N ALA A 147 24.14 14.47 -25.33
CA ALA A 147 22.82 14.30 -24.72
C ALA A 147 21.67 15.01 -25.46
N ARG A 148 22.00 16.00 -26.32
CA ARG A 148 21.03 16.69 -27.19
C ARG A 148 20.79 15.95 -28.51
N ASP A 149 21.48 14.82 -28.75
CA ASP A 149 21.30 14.04 -29.97
C ASP A 149 19.99 13.23 -29.86
N MET A 150 19.34 13.01 -31.02
CA MET A 150 18.16 12.14 -31.14
C MET A 150 18.47 10.69 -30.78
N GLN A 151 19.75 10.30 -30.73
CA GLN A 151 20.14 8.97 -30.28
C GLN A 151 19.98 8.78 -28.78
N ASP A 152 20.05 9.86 -28.00
CA ASP A 152 20.01 9.81 -26.55
C ASP A 152 18.73 10.43 -25.96
N THR A 153 18.02 11.28 -26.72
CA THR A 153 16.82 12.01 -26.27
C THR A 153 15.60 11.71 -27.15
N PHE A 154 14.45 11.52 -26.55
CA PHE A 154 13.16 11.43 -27.23
C PHE A 154 12.59 12.84 -27.49
N PHE A 155 12.69 13.33 -28.70
CA PHE A 155 12.05 14.58 -29.10
C PHE A 155 10.61 14.34 -29.56
N ILE A 156 9.67 15.12 -29.03
CA ILE A 156 8.29 15.21 -29.51
C ILE A 156 8.25 16.12 -30.75
N ARG A 157 8.98 17.22 -30.68
CA ARG A 157 9.22 18.14 -31.80
C ARG A 157 10.66 18.61 -31.72
N LYS A 158 11.39 18.51 -32.82
CA LYS A 158 12.73 19.08 -32.96
C LYS A 158 12.67 20.19 -34.02
N GLY A 159 13.10 21.38 -33.60
CA GLY A 159 13.17 22.58 -34.44
C GLY A 159 14.62 22.98 -34.71
N ASP A 160 14.92 24.26 -34.52
CA ASP A 160 16.24 24.87 -34.71
C ASP A 160 17.08 24.94 -33.43
N GLY A 161 16.68 24.24 -32.38
CA GLY A 161 17.34 24.20 -31.08
C GLY A 161 16.71 25.13 -30.02
N THR A 162 15.86 26.08 -30.42
CA THR A 162 15.15 26.95 -29.48
C THR A 162 13.71 26.48 -29.23
N ASP A 163 13.13 25.80 -30.22
CA ASP A 163 11.78 25.27 -30.21
C ASP A 163 11.72 23.76 -29.96
N ASP A 164 12.81 23.15 -29.58
CA ASP A 164 12.88 21.72 -29.31
C ASP A 164 12.03 21.37 -28.07
N ILE A 165 11.14 20.38 -28.24
CA ILE A 165 10.30 19.82 -27.16
C ILE A 165 10.62 18.35 -27.04
N ALA A 166 11.03 17.93 -25.85
CA ALA A 166 11.48 16.58 -25.58
C ALA A 166 10.80 15.96 -24.34
N LEU A 167 10.88 14.67 -24.21
CA LEU A 167 10.71 14.02 -22.93
C LEU A 167 11.97 14.27 -22.08
N ARG A 168 11.79 14.71 -20.84
CA ARG A 168 12.92 15.07 -19.97
C ARG A 168 13.89 13.92 -19.76
N THR A 169 15.16 14.19 -19.86
CA THR A 169 16.24 13.21 -19.70
C THR A 169 16.70 13.05 -18.26
N HIS A 170 16.33 13.99 -17.41
CA HIS A 170 16.60 14.06 -15.96
C HIS A 170 15.54 14.93 -15.28
N THR A 171 15.52 14.93 -13.95
CA THR A 171 14.60 15.77 -13.19
C THR A 171 15.16 17.14 -12.83
N SER A 172 16.37 17.50 -13.31
CA SER A 172 17.00 18.82 -13.11
C SER A 172 16.18 19.96 -13.73
N SER A 173 15.34 19.69 -14.72
CA SER A 173 14.41 20.70 -15.26
C SER A 173 13.49 21.27 -14.18
N VAL A 174 13.11 20.45 -13.17
CA VAL A 174 12.32 20.92 -12.03
C VAL A 174 13.14 21.86 -11.12
N GLN A 175 14.46 21.64 -11.01
CA GLN A 175 15.35 22.54 -10.29
C GLN A 175 15.36 23.93 -10.94
N VAL A 176 15.48 23.99 -12.28
CA VAL A 176 15.44 25.24 -13.05
C VAL A 176 14.12 25.96 -12.80
N ARG A 177 12.99 25.29 -12.98
CA ARG A 177 11.66 25.86 -12.76
C ARG A 177 11.46 26.39 -11.34
N MET A 178 12.00 25.68 -10.35
CA MET A 178 11.93 26.11 -8.96
C MET A 178 12.77 27.35 -8.71
N MET A 179 13.97 27.41 -9.29
CA MET A 179 14.87 28.57 -9.15
C MET A 179 14.34 29.81 -9.85
N GLU A 180 13.75 29.67 -11.04
CA GLU A 180 13.14 30.80 -11.79
C GLU A 180 11.91 31.39 -11.09
N ASN A 181 11.13 30.55 -10.40
CA ASN A 181 9.86 30.95 -9.77
C ASN A 181 9.98 31.25 -8.27
N GLY A 182 11.18 31.15 -7.69
CA GLY A 182 11.41 31.28 -6.27
C GLY A 182 12.59 32.17 -5.91
N LYS A 183 12.92 32.17 -4.63
CA LYS A 183 14.13 32.82 -4.09
C LYS A 183 14.79 31.90 -3.07
N PRO A 184 16.13 31.86 -3.02
CA PRO A 184 16.82 31.12 -1.98
C PRO A 184 16.38 31.53 -0.56
N PRO A 185 16.40 30.62 0.44
CA PRO A 185 16.99 29.29 0.34
C PRO A 185 16.09 28.26 -0.35
N PHE A 186 16.66 27.37 -1.14
CA PHE A 186 16.01 26.20 -1.70
C PHE A 186 16.54 24.94 -1.04
N ARG A 187 15.67 24.03 -0.65
CA ARG A 187 16.03 22.71 -0.15
C ARG A 187 14.92 21.74 -0.60
N ALA A 188 15.12 21.07 -1.73
CA ALA A 188 14.09 20.25 -2.35
C ALA A 188 14.65 18.99 -2.98
N ILE A 189 13.81 17.95 -3.06
CA ILE A 189 14.06 16.76 -3.86
C ILE A 189 13.01 16.66 -4.96
N MET A 190 13.40 16.15 -6.11
CA MET A 190 12.60 16.07 -7.33
C MET A 190 12.49 14.61 -7.79
N PRO A 191 11.56 13.83 -7.21
CA PRO A 191 11.29 12.49 -7.69
C PRO A 191 10.48 12.53 -8.99
N GLY A 192 10.91 11.79 -10.01
CA GLY A 192 10.18 11.78 -11.27
C GLY A 192 10.66 10.71 -12.24
N ARG A 193 9.83 10.44 -13.26
CA ARG A 193 10.18 9.61 -14.38
C ARG A 193 11.00 10.42 -15.38
N VAL A 194 11.98 9.77 -15.98
CA VAL A 194 12.86 10.35 -17.00
C VAL A 194 13.03 9.38 -18.16
N TYR A 195 13.48 9.86 -19.29
CA TYR A 195 13.47 9.13 -20.55
C TYR A 195 14.81 9.23 -21.25
N ARG A 196 15.30 8.11 -21.79
CA ARG A 196 16.50 8.06 -22.61
C ARG A 196 16.28 7.11 -23.78
N ASN A 197 16.71 7.50 -24.95
CA ASN A 197 16.55 6.67 -26.15
C ASN A 197 17.57 5.52 -26.18
N GLU A 198 17.49 4.64 -25.19
CA GLU A 198 18.34 3.48 -25.02
C GLU A 198 17.61 2.20 -25.35
N ALA A 199 18.34 1.20 -25.89
CA ALA A 199 17.78 -0.14 -26.10
C ALA A 199 17.47 -0.84 -24.77
N ILE A 200 16.27 -1.38 -24.67
CA ILE A 200 15.82 -2.10 -23.47
C ILE A 200 16.66 -3.36 -23.24
N SER A 201 17.21 -3.49 -22.05
CA SER A 201 18.03 -4.63 -21.63
C SER A 201 17.89 -4.89 -20.14
N ALA A 202 18.56 -5.92 -19.63
CA ALA A 202 18.61 -6.17 -18.19
C ALA A 202 19.26 -5.02 -17.38
N ARG A 203 19.95 -4.07 -18.03
CA ARG A 203 20.73 -2.99 -17.39
C ARG A 203 20.34 -1.59 -17.84
N ALA A 204 19.56 -1.42 -18.88
CA ALA A 204 19.10 -0.16 -19.44
C ALA A 204 17.63 -0.26 -19.83
N HIS A 205 16.91 0.84 -19.71
CA HIS A 205 15.52 0.94 -20.13
C HIS A 205 15.26 2.33 -20.73
N CYS A 206 14.32 2.43 -21.65
CA CYS A 206 14.00 3.70 -22.31
C CYS A 206 13.31 4.73 -21.38
N PHE A 207 12.87 4.31 -20.21
CA PHE A 207 12.46 5.19 -19.11
C PHE A 207 12.92 4.58 -17.79
N PHE A 208 13.15 5.43 -16.80
CA PHE A 208 13.46 5.05 -15.43
C PHE A 208 13.06 6.18 -14.48
N HIS A 209 13.25 5.99 -13.18
CA HIS A 209 12.87 6.97 -12.18
C HIS A 209 14.13 7.53 -11.50
N GLN A 210 14.17 8.84 -11.36
CA GLN A 210 15.21 9.54 -10.62
C GLN A 210 14.63 10.23 -9.38
N VAL A 211 15.49 10.42 -8.39
CA VAL A 211 15.34 11.44 -7.36
C VAL A 211 16.57 12.34 -7.47
N GLU A 212 16.35 13.59 -7.80
CA GLU A 212 17.38 14.60 -7.69
C GLU A 212 17.14 15.47 -6.46
N GLY A 213 18.20 16.10 -5.94
CA GLY A 213 18.11 17.02 -4.84
C GLY A 213 18.87 18.31 -5.15
N LEU A 214 18.33 19.42 -4.68
CA LEU A 214 18.94 20.75 -4.75
C LEU A 214 18.89 21.41 -3.37
N TYR A 215 20.04 21.92 -2.94
CA TYR A 215 20.15 22.83 -1.81
C TYR A 215 20.94 24.06 -2.21
N VAL A 216 20.33 25.22 -2.13
CA VAL A 216 20.96 26.54 -2.42
C VAL A 216 20.68 27.46 -1.25
N ASP A 217 21.73 28.00 -0.66
CA ASP A 217 21.67 28.96 0.44
C ASP A 217 22.98 29.80 0.47
N GLU A 218 23.12 30.66 1.44
CA GLU A 218 24.39 31.37 1.66
C GLU A 218 25.43 30.40 2.25
N ASN A 219 26.67 30.43 1.73
CA ASN A 219 27.81 29.65 2.22
C ASN A 219 27.65 28.10 2.23
N VAL A 220 26.86 27.55 1.35
CA VAL A 220 26.77 26.09 1.18
C VAL A 220 28.08 25.54 0.61
N SER A 221 28.58 24.46 1.17
CA SER A 221 29.87 23.88 0.85
C SER A 221 29.79 22.42 0.38
N PHE A 222 30.87 21.94 -0.23
CA PHE A 222 31.01 20.53 -0.59
C PHE A 222 30.99 19.58 0.64
N SER A 223 31.34 20.11 1.82
CA SER A 223 31.22 19.37 3.07
C SER A 223 29.76 19.11 3.45
N ASP A 224 28.89 20.08 3.23
CA ASP A 224 27.46 19.95 3.49
C ASP A 224 26.84 18.90 2.57
N LEU A 225 27.23 18.88 1.29
CA LEU A 225 26.87 17.83 0.34
C LEU A 225 27.28 16.45 0.86
N LYS A 226 28.56 16.30 1.25
CA LYS A 226 29.08 15.04 1.78
C LYS A 226 28.31 14.57 3.01
N GLN A 227 28.07 15.42 3.98
CA GLN A 227 27.33 15.09 5.20
C GLN A 227 25.90 14.62 4.90
N THR A 228 25.21 15.35 4.01
CA THR A 228 23.86 15.00 3.57
C THR A 228 23.83 13.61 2.93
N LEU A 229 24.77 13.32 2.04
CA LEU A 229 24.83 12.04 1.34
C LEU A 229 25.32 10.89 2.22
N TYR A 230 26.25 11.14 3.16
CA TYR A 230 26.63 10.14 4.18
C TYR A 230 25.43 9.75 5.05
N HIS A 231 24.67 10.71 5.54
CA HIS A 231 23.47 10.45 6.31
C HIS A 231 22.46 9.63 5.49
N PHE A 232 22.22 10.02 4.24
CA PHE A 232 21.34 9.26 3.34
C PHE A 232 21.76 7.80 3.20
N VAL A 233 23.06 7.53 3.00
CA VAL A 233 23.54 6.15 2.84
C VAL A 233 23.40 5.35 4.13
N GLN A 234 23.69 5.95 5.29
CA GLN A 234 23.56 5.27 6.57
C GLN A 234 22.10 4.90 6.88
N GLU A 235 21.17 5.82 6.61
CA GLU A 235 19.75 5.56 6.82
C GLU A 235 19.21 4.47 5.86
N LEU A 236 19.62 4.50 4.58
CA LEU A 236 19.09 3.59 3.56
C LEU A 236 19.73 2.19 3.60
N TYR A 237 21.04 2.11 3.84
CA TYR A 237 21.81 0.86 3.75
C TYR A 237 22.41 0.39 5.08
N GLY A 238 22.25 1.17 6.14
CA GLY A 238 22.76 0.86 7.49
C GLY A 238 24.18 1.37 7.76
N GLU A 239 24.47 1.41 9.09
CA GLU A 239 25.74 1.91 9.66
C GLU A 239 26.91 1.12 9.16
N GLY A 240 27.57 0.82 8.57
CA GLY A 240 28.70 0.00 8.13
C GLY A 240 28.95 0.08 6.64
N THR A 241 28.06 0.73 5.92
CA THR A 241 28.21 0.93 4.49
C THR A 241 29.28 1.97 4.23
N LYS A 242 30.37 1.55 3.56
CA LYS A 242 31.46 2.45 3.19
C LYS A 242 31.09 3.26 1.96
N VAL A 243 31.46 4.53 1.97
CA VAL A 243 31.23 5.50 0.89
C VAL A 243 32.55 6.02 0.38
N ARG A 244 32.66 6.23 -0.92
CA ARG A 244 33.74 6.98 -1.54
C ARG A 244 33.20 7.92 -2.61
N PHE A 245 33.85 9.07 -2.75
CA PHE A 245 33.60 10.00 -3.83
C PHE A 245 34.73 9.91 -4.86
N ARG A 246 34.37 9.90 -6.11
CA ARG A 246 35.29 9.93 -7.25
C ARG A 246 35.06 11.23 -8.03
N PRO A 247 36.10 11.99 -8.41
CA PRO A 247 35.92 13.12 -9.32
C PRO A 247 35.18 12.70 -10.59
N SER A 248 34.26 13.53 -11.04
CA SER A 248 33.51 13.36 -12.29
C SER A 248 33.26 14.71 -12.93
N TYR A 249 32.61 14.74 -14.06
CA TYR A 249 32.22 15.95 -14.76
C TYR A 249 30.74 15.92 -15.11
N PHE A 250 30.04 16.99 -14.76
CA PHE A 250 28.70 17.27 -15.23
C PHE A 250 28.59 18.74 -15.64
N PRO A 251 27.89 19.10 -16.74
CA PRO A 251 27.80 20.47 -17.19
C PRO A 251 27.24 21.47 -16.17
N PHE A 252 26.40 20.99 -15.28
CA PHE A 252 25.65 21.80 -14.32
C PHE A 252 26.26 21.84 -12.90
N THR A 253 27.39 21.17 -12.68
CA THR A 253 28.09 21.19 -11.36
C THR A 253 29.60 21.30 -11.49
N GLU A 254 30.22 22.09 -10.59
CA GLU A 254 31.67 22.21 -10.46
C GLU A 254 32.06 22.61 -9.01
N PRO A 255 32.84 21.81 -8.26
CA PRO A 255 33.32 20.47 -8.62
C PRO A 255 32.24 19.42 -8.62
N SER A 256 32.42 18.41 -9.48
CA SER A 256 31.50 17.28 -9.62
C SER A 256 32.14 16.01 -9.09
N ALA A 257 31.31 15.12 -8.59
CA ALA A 257 31.72 13.79 -8.12
C ALA A 257 30.62 12.72 -8.36
N GLU A 258 31.08 11.50 -8.50
CA GLU A 258 30.23 10.31 -8.38
C GLU A 258 30.42 9.68 -7.02
N MET A 259 29.33 9.22 -6.41
CA MET A 259 29.38 8.53 -5.13
C MET A 259 29.15 7.04 -5.30
N ASP A 260 30.13 6.27 -4.82
CA ASP A 260 30.06 4.82 -4.76
C ASP A 260 29.84 4.37 -3.30
N ILE A 261 29.14 3.26 -3.14
CA ILE A 261 29.04 2.53 -1.87
C ILE A 261 29.73 1.17 -1.97
N SER A 262 30.19 0.64 -0.84
CA SER A 262 30.63 -0.77 -0.79
C SER A 262 29.46 -1.66 -1.17
N CYS A 263 29.70 -2.61 -2.07
CA CYS A 263 28.65 -3.50 -2.57
C CYS A 263 27.97 -4.25 -1.41
N THR A 264 26.68 -4.02 -1.21
CA THR A 264 25.89 -4.62 -0.13
C THR A 264 25.74 -6.14 -0.29
N ILE A 265 25.81 -6.64 -1.53
CA ILE A 265 25.63 -8.07 -1.87
C ILE A 265 26.86 -8.89 -1.51
N CYS A 266 28.07 -8.44 -1.89
CA CYS A 266 29.32 -9.16 -1.64
C CYS A 266 30.15 -8.56 -0.50
N LYS A 267 29.63 -7.54 0.18
CA LYS A 267 30.32 -6.84 1.29
C LYS A 267 31.74 -6.38 0.92
N GLY A 268 31.91 -5.96 -0.35
CA GLY A 268 33.17 -5.47 -0.87
C GLY A 268 34.15 -6.53 -1.42
N SER A 269 33.82 -7.83 -1.35
CA SER A 269 34.71 -8.90 -1.85
C SER A 269 34.73 -9.06 -3.37
N GLY A 270 33.78 -8.46 -4.08
CA GLY A 270 33.64 -8.54 -5.53
C GLY A 270 32.60 -9.58 -5.97
N CYS A 271 31.68 -9.19 -6.86
CA CYS A 271 30.67 -10.04 -7.48
C CYS A 271 30.25 -9.49 -8.85
N ASN A 272 29.41 -10.24 -9.57
CA ASN A 272 28.91 -9.81 -10.89
C ASN A 272 28.18 -8.45 -10.86
N MET A 273 27.47 -8.12 -9.78
CA MET A 273 26.74 -6.86 -9.64
C MET A 273 27.70 -5.66 -9.60
N CYS A 274 28.76 -5.76 -8.81
CA CYS A 274 29.78 -4.71 -8.71
C CYS A 274 30.91 -4.87 -9.75
N LYS A 275 30.75 -5.76 -10.73
CA LYS A 275 31.80 -6.08 -11.73
C LYS A 275 33.16 -6.39 -11.08
N TYR A 276 33.13 -7.13 -9.97
CA TYR A 276 34.28 -7.55 -9.14
C TYR A 276 35.09 -6.39 -8.49
N SER A 277 34.60 -5.13 -8.61
CA SER A 277 35.29 -3.98 -8.01
C SER A 277 35.07 -3.85 -6.49
N GLY A 278 34.05 -4.51 -5.95
CA GLY A 278 33.61 -4.33 -4.55
C GLY A 278 32.82 -3.05 -4.29
N TRP A 279 32.66 -2.17 -5.31
CA TRP A 279 32.00 -0.87 -5.22
C TRP A 279 30.89 -0.74 -6.25
N VAL A 280 29.85 -0.01 -5.90
CA VAL A 280 28.74 0.30 -6.81
C VAL A 280 28.44 1.79 -6.75
N GLU A 281 28.49 2.43 -7.91
CA GLU A 281 28.02 3.81 -8.07
C GLU A 281 26.51 3.88 -7.87
N ILE A 282 26.07 4.81 -7.03
CA ILE A 282 24.63 5.00 -6.72
C ILE A 282 24.10 6.35 -7.17
N LEU A 283 24.95 7.40 -7.25
CA LEU A 283 24.52 8.74 -7.64
C LEU A 283 25.67 9.59 -8.17
N GLY A 284 25.32 10.61 -8.97
CA GLY A 284 26.17 11.75 -9.28
C GLY A 284 25.82 12.95 -8.40
N CYS A 285 26.81 13.80 -8.10
CA CYS A 285 26.60 14.97 -7.26
C CYS A 285 27.67 16.05 -7.55
N GLY A 286 27.45 17.27 -7.03
CA GLY A 286 28.42 18.34 -7.14
C GLY A 286 27.89 19.66 -6.59
N MET A 287 28.78 20.66 -6.57
CA MET A 287 28.36 22.04 -6.31
C MET A 287 27.69 22.60 -7.56
N VAL A 288 26.59 23.31 -7.40
CA VAL A 288 25.88 23.92 -8.54
C VAL A 288 26.79 24.93 -9.22
N ASP A 289 26.92 24.82 -10.53
CA ASP A 289 27.74 25.74 -11.33
C ASP A 289 27.18 27.18 -11.21
N PRO A 290 28.03 28.20 -10.97
CA PRO A 290 27.58 29.58 -10.89
C PRO A 290 26.74 30.05 -12.10
N ASN A 291 27.07 29.59 -13.31
CA ASN A 291 26.31 29.95 -14.49
C ASN A 291 24.85 29.40 -14.44
N VAL A 292 24.65 28.23 -13.84
CA VAL A 292 23.29 27.67 -13.66
C VAL A 292 22.47 28.57 -12.72
N LEU A 293 23.05 29.05 -11.64
CA LEU A 293 22.39 30.00 -10.74
C LEU A 293 22.08 31.32 -11.47
N GLU A 294 23.01 31.86 -12.22
CA GLU A 294 22.83 33.10 -12.99
C GLU A 294 21.79 32.95 -14.10
N ASN A 295 21.79 31.84 -14.82
CA ASN A 295 20.77 31.52 -15.82
C ASN A 295 19.35 31.54 -15.22
N CYS A 296 19.22 31.15 -13.96
CA CYS A 296 17.94 31.15 -13.21
C CYS A 296 17.70 32.46 -12.44
N GLY A 297 18.51 33.50 -12.63
CA GLY A 297 18.34 34.80 -12.00
C GLY A 297 18.79 34.89 -10.52
N ILE A 298 19.62 33.95 -10.07
CA ILE A 298 20.14 33.88 -8.70
C ILE A 298 21.57 34.43 -8.66
N ASP A 299 21.86 35.33 -7.73
CA ASP A 299 23.20 35.93 -7.54
C ASP A 299 24.18 34.87 -7.03
N SER A 300 25.03 34.37 -7.92
CA SER A 300 26.07 33.36 -7.65
C SER A 300 27.21 33.85 -6.73
N LYS A 301 27.31 35.16 -6.51
CA LYS A 301 28.29 35.74 -5.56
C LYS A 301 27.79 35.68 -4.13
N LYS A 302 26.46 35.60 -3.94
CA LYS A 302 25.80 35.54 -2.65
C LYS A 302 25.45 34.14 -2.25
N TYR A 303 24.95 33.37 -3.20
CA TYR A 303 24.43 32.05 -2.97
C TYR A 303 25.31 30.98 -3.61
N THR A 304 25.47 29.89 -2.88
CA THR A 304 26.10 28.66 -3.36
C THR A 304 25.14 27.49 -3.14
N GLY A 305 25.36 26.37 -3.79
CA GLY A 305 24.50 25.24 -3.62
C GLY A 305 25.14 23.94 -4.05
N PHE A 306 24.48 22.83 -3.70
CA PHE A 306 24.83 21.53 -4.21
C PHE A 306 23.62 20.84 -4.82
N ALA A 307 23.89 19.95 -5.77
CA ALA A 307 22.90 19.06 -6.36
C ALA A 307 23.40 17.62 -6.37
N PHE A 308 22.48 16.69 -6.39
CA PHE A 308 22.74 15.25 -6.55
C PHE A 308 21.60 14.59 -7.30
N GLY A 309 21.89 13.46 -7.96
CA GLY A 309 20.88 12.70 -8.71
C GLY A 309 21.13 11.20 -8.65
N MET A 310 20.08 10.45 -8.33
CA MET A 310 20.12 8.99 -8.19
C MET A 310 19.00 8.30 -8.96
N GLY A 311 19.31 7.15 -9.59
CA GLY A 311 18.31 6.28 -10.21
C GLY A 311 17.67 5.34 -9.19
N ILE A 312 16.34 5.39 -9.05
CA ILE A 312 15.59 4.58 -8.07
C ILE A 312 15.76 3.09 -8.39
N GLU A 313 15.76 2.71 -9.65
CA GLU A 313 15.94 1.31 -10.09
C GLU A 313 17.27 0.73 -9.62
N ARG A 314 18.36 1.50 -9.72
CA ARG A 314 19.68 1.05 -9.28
C ARG A 314 19.73 0.84 -7.77
N ILE A 315 19.14 1.74 -7.00
CA ILE A 315 19.01 1.63 -5.55
C ILE A 315 18.16 0.41 -5.18
N THR A 316 17.02 0.24 -5.86
CA THR A 316 16.10 -0.89 -5.65
C THR A 316 16.78 -2.23 -5.98
N ASN A 317 17.55 -2.28 -7.06
CA ASN A 317 18.34 -3.46 -7.43
C ASN A 317 19.31 -3.88 -6.32
N LEU A 318 20.00 -2.91 -5.71
CA LEU A 318 20.95 -3.17 -4.63
C LEU A 318 20.23 -3.61 -3.34
N LYS A 319 19.10 -2.98 -3.03
CA LYS A 319 18.35 -3.26 -1.80
C LYS A 319 17.70 -4.65 -1.82
N TYR A 320 17.07 -5.01 -2.94
CA TYR A 320 16.32 -6.26 -3.09
C TYR A 320 17.04 -7.33 -3.93
N VAL A 321 18.29 -7.09 -4.32
CA VAL A 321 19.11 -8.03 -5.11
C VAL A 321 18.46 -8.39 -6.45
N ILE A 322 17.78 -7.43 -7.08
CA ILE A 322 17.14 -7.62 -8.38
C ILE A 322 18.20 -7.43 -9.48
N ARG A 323 18.24 -8.34 -10.43
CA ARG A 323 19.32 -8.40 -11.44
C ARG A 323 18.91 -7.94 -12.83
N ASP A 324 17.62 -7.70 -13.05
CA ASP A 324 17.05 -7.36 -14.35
C ASP A 324 16.07 -6.20 -14.20
N LEU A 325 16.37 -5.06 -14.85
CA LEU A 325 15.53 -3.86 -14.80
C LEU A 325 14.15 -4.06 -15.45
N ARG A 326 14.02 -4.98 -16.40
CA ARG A 326 12.76 -5.23 -17.11
C ARG A 326 11.66 -5.70 -16.18
N LEU A 327 12.00 -6.40 -15.10
CA LEU A 327 11.04 -6.85 -14.09
C LEU A 327 10.22 -5.71 -13.48
N PHE A 328 10.76 -4.50 -13.45
CA PHE A 328 10.02 -3.34 -12.94
C PHE A 328 8.92 -2.84 -13.89
N SER A 329 8.96 -3.21 -15.16
CA SER A 329 8.02 -2.74 -16.18
C SER A 329 7.13 -3.85 -16.77
N GLU A 330 7.48 -5.12 -16.58
CA GLU A 330 6.76 -6.26 -17.15
C GLU A 330 5.44 -6.58 -16.44
N ASN A 331 5.19 -6.00 -15.28
CA ASN A 331 3.98 -6.19 -14.48
C ASN A 331 3.71 -7.68 -14.14
N ASP A 332 4.75 -8.48 -13.93
CA ASP A 332 4.63 -9.89 -13.55
C ASP A 332 4.13 -10.01 -12.09
N VAL A 333 2.94 -10.56 -11.92
CA VAL A 333 2.31 -10.73 -10.60
C VAL A 333 3.17 -11.59 -9.65
N ARG A 334 3.93 -12.58 -10.18
CA ARG A 334 4.82 -13.42 -9.37
C ARG A 334 5.98 -12.61 -8.79
N PHE A 335 6.47 -11.63 -9.53
CA PHE A 335 7.48 -10.69 -9.06
C PHE A 335 6.88 -9.74 -8.02
N LEU A 336 5.73 -9.14 -8.30
CA LEU A 336 5.09 -8.17 -7.41
C LEU A 336 4.66 -8.80 -6.07
N LYS A 337 4.14 -10.03 -6.08
CA LYS A 337 3.74 -10.75 -4.85
C LYS A 337 4.90 -10.98 -3.84
N GLN A 338 6.16 -10.86 -4.25
CA GLN A 338 7.31 -10.98 -3.35
C GLN A 338 7.44 -9.80 -2.38
N PHE A 339 6.73 -8.70 -2.62
CA PHE A 339 6.80 -7.46 -1.83
C PHE A 339 5.56 -7.24 -0.95
N GLN A 340 4.79 -8.28 -0.65
CA GLN A 340 3.56 -8.17 0.16
C GLN A 340 3.81 -7.80 1.61
N SER A 341 4.94 -8.20 2.19
CA SER A 341 5.27 -7.96 3.60
C SER A 341 5.60 -6.50 3.93
N ASP A 342 5.86 -5.66 2.92
CA ASP A 342 6.25 -4.26 3.10
C ASP A 342 5.02 -3.29 3.10
N ILE A 343 3.83 -3.82 3.37
CA ILE A 343 2.58 -3.04 3.38
C ILE A 343 2.30 -2.41 4.76
N ILE A 344 3.06 -2.75 5.77
CA ILE A 344 2.86 -2.28 7.17
C ILE A 344 3.69 -1.06 7.46
#